data_395a20463f9f1e1d415aac1811397e6a
#
_entry.id   395a20463f9f1e1d415aac1811397e6a
#
_cell.length_a   1.000
_cell.length_b   1.000
_cell.length_c   1.000
_cell.angle_alpha   90.00
_cell.angle_beta   90.00
_cell.angle_gamma   90.00
#
_symmetry.space_group_name_H-M   'P 1'
#
loop_
_entity.id
_entity.type
_entity.pdbx_description
1 polymer ?
#
loop_
_entity_poly.entity_id
_entity_poly.type
_entity_poly.pdbx_seq_one_letter_code
_entity_poly.pdbx_strand_id
1 'polypeptide(L)'
;PIHVIDTTLDWFPINGYSASAWHSNFGQDGSFSGTETSGGETDSNGIGDFFGAVPSGFVCLSTLNMAEPTIGPNSTSQATDYFNTLIYTGNGTDDRAITGLGFKPDWCWFKKRSGNMSHYLVDSARGTSNDNGTGTVGGLNSNATETEVRTSDGGFASFDDDGFTLGQAPPQGGYPQAGYERNNADGSTYVVWNWKANGGTATATISESGDNPAAV
;
A
#
# COMPACT_ATOMS: atom_id res chain seq x y z
N PRO A 1 -49.32 -6.98 -9.71
CA PRO A 1 -49.21 -5.54 -9.62
C PRO A 1 -47.75 -5.20 -9.33
N ILE A 2 -47.13 -4.44 -10.25
CA ILE A 2 -45.80 -3.91 -10.04
C ILE A 2 -45.94 -2.79 -8.99
N HIS A 3 -45.35 -2.99 -7.82
CA HIS A 3 -45.22 -1.91 -6.85
C HIS A 3 -44.01 -1.05 -7.24
N VAL A 4 -44.27 0.22 -7.46
CA VAL A 4 -43.22 1.22 -7.61
C VAL A 4 -42.59 1.43 -6.24
N ILE A 5 -41.33 1.12 -6.10
CA ILE A 5 -40.56 1.38 -4.87
C ILE A 5 -40.19 2.87 -4.89
N ASP A 6 -40.48 3.57 -3.81
CA ASP A 6 -40.04 4.95 -3.63
C ASP A 6 -38.52 4.97 -3.41
N THR A 7 -37.79 5.44 -4.41
CA THR A 7 -36.34 5.52 -4.39
C THR A 7 -35.80 6.69 -3.57
N THR A 8 -36.65 7.46 -2.92
CA THR A 8 -36.22 8.52 -2.00
C THR A 8 -35.92 8.00 -0.58
N LEU A 9 -36.23 6.73 -0.33
CA LEU A 9 -35.95 6.10 0.96
C LEU A 9 -34.56 5.38 0.92
N ASP A 10 -33.74 5.58 1.94
CA ASP A 10 -32.46 4.91 2.13
C ASP A 10 -32.61 3.40 2.39
N TRP A 11 -33.83 2.95 2.61
CA TRP A 11 -34.13 1.54 2.79
C TRP A 11 -35.56 1.25 2.28
N PHE A 12 -35.80 0.01 1.87
CA PHE A 12 -37.15 -0.44 1.46
C PHE A 12 -37.51 -1.72 2.25
N PRO A 13 -38.73 -1.78 2.79
CA PRO A 13 -39.18 -3.00 3.45
C PRO A 13 -39.54 -4.05 2.41
N ILE A 14 -39.04 -5.26 2.59
CA ILE A 14 -39.52 -6.43 1.89
C ILE A 14 -40.65 -7.00 2.78
N ASN A 15 -41.88 -6.87 2.36
CA ASN A 15 -43.02 -7.31 3.14
C ASN A 15 -43.72 -8.51 2.46
N GLY A 16 -43.78 -9.63 3.16
CA GLY A 16 -44.53 -10.82 2.74
C GLY A 16 -45.89 -10.88 3.41
N TYR A 17 -46.94 -11.10 2.64
CA TYR A 17 -48.28 -11.41 3.17
C TYR A 17 -48.34 -12.91 3.49
N SER A 18 -49.06 -13.26 4.59
CA SER A 18 -49.05 -14.62 5.16
C SER A 18 -49.39 -15.72 4.14
N ALA A 19 -48.65 -16.81 4.20
CA ALA A 19 -48.79 -18.04 3.44
C ALA A 19 -48.26 -18.02 1.98
N SER A 20 -47.51 -17.00 1.54
CA SER A 20 -46.84 -17.00 0.24
C SER A 20 -45.33 -17.10 0.44
N ALA A 21 -44.67 -17.97 -0.30
CA ALA A 21 -43.24 -17.96 -0.40
C ALA A 21 -42.83 -16.74 -1.25
N TRP A 22 -41.82 -16.00 -0.77
CA TRP A 22 -41.24 -14.88 -1.48
C TRP A 22 -39.83 -15.22 -1.90
N HIS A 23 -39.56 -15.04 -3.16
CA HIS A 23 -38.20 -15.17 -3.70
C HIS A 23 -37.73 -13.81 -4.16
N SER A 24 -36.53 -13.41 -3.75
CA SER A 24 -35.90 -12.15 -4.15
C SER A 24 -34.73 -12.45 -5.04
N ASN A 25 -34.67 -11.80 -6.17
CA ASN A 25 -33.54 -11.86 -7.09
C ASN A 25 -32.96 -10.45 -7.26
N PHE A 26 -31.71 -10.28 -6.85
CA PHE A 26 -30.92 -9.07 -7.02
C PHE A 26 -29.83 -9.25 -8.11
N GLY A 27 -30.03 -10.24 -8.99
CA GLY A 27 -29.12 -10.62 -10.04
C GLY A 27 -28.18 -11.80 -9.70
N GLN A 28 -28.44 -12.50 -8.60
CA GLN A 28 -27.61 -13.63 -8.19
C GLN A 28 -27.99 -14.95 -8.88
N ASP A 29 -29.28 -15.19 -9.15
CA ASP A 29 -29.78 -16.42 -9.77
C ASP A 29 -31.22 -16.24 -10.25
N GLY A 30 -31.41 -16.15 -11.56
CA GLY A 30 -32.71 -15.99 -12.21
C GLY A 30 -33.60 -17.22 -12.15
N SER A 31 -33.04 -18.37 -11.75
CA SER A 31 -33.81 -19.62 -11.63
C SER A 31 -34.40 -19.83 -10.23
N PHE A 32 -34.09 -18.99 -9.26
CA PHE A 32 -34.46 -19.14 -7.84
C PHE A 32 -34.11 -20.56 -7.31
N SER A 33 -32.86 -20.92 -7.46
CA SER A 33 -32.35 -22.25 -7.10
C SER A 33 -33.02 -23.39 -7.88
N GLY A 34 -33.30 -23.17 -9.14
CA GLY A 34 -33.88 -24.18 -10.03
C GLY A 34 -35.39 -24.40 -9.88
N THR A 35 -36.10 -23.52 -9.15
CA THR A 35 -37.57 -23.60 -9.02
C THR A 35 -38.27 -23.04 -10.23
N GLU A 36 -37.62 -22.15 -10.97
CA GLU A 36 -38.12 -21.51 -12.19
C GLU A 36 -37.09 -21.68 -13.33
N THR A 37 -37.51 -21.43 -14.55
CA THR A 37 -36.57 -21.30 -15.66
C THR A 37 -36.03 -19.89 -15.65
N SER A 38 -34.70 -19.73 -15.56
CA SER A 38 -34.08 -18.40 -15.60
C SER A 38 -34.47 -17.65 -16.87
N GLY A 39 -34.78 -16.36 -16.73
CA GLY A 39 -34.99 -15.48 -17.87
C GLY A 39 -33.70 -15.14 -18.61
N GLY A 40 -32.53 -15.35 -17.97
CA GLY A 40 -31.23 -15.02 -18.55
C GLY A 40 -30.99 -13.53 -18.75
N GLU A 41 -31.76 -12.69 -18.07
CA GLU A 41 -31.69 -11.25 -18.22
C GLU A 41 -30.55 -10.67 -17.40
N THR A 42 -29.90 -9.64 -17.94
CA THR A 42 -28.81 -8.93 -17.28
C THR A 42 -29.17 -7.46 -17.11
N ASP A 43 -28.42 -6.76 -16.25
CA ASP A 43 -28.52 -5.30 -16.15
C ASP A 43 -27.90 -4.60 -17.39
N SER A 44 -27.92 -3.27 -17.38
CA SER A 44 -27.36 -2.46 -18.47
C SER A 44 -25.84 -2.63 -18.66
N ASN A 45 -25.15 -3.22 -17.68
CA ASN A 45 -23.71 -3.50 -17.71
C ASN A 45 -23.41 -4.96 -18.14
N GLY A 46 -24.46 -5.73 -18.45
CA GLY A 46 -24.33 -7.14 -18.80
C GLY A 46 -24.07 -8.05 -17.59
N ILE A 47 -24.39 -7.60 -16.39
CA ILE A 47 -24.11 -8.28 -15.13
C ILE A 47 -25.40 -8.83 -14.54
N GLY A 48 -25.28 -9.99 -13.91
CA GLY A 48 -26.37 -10.65 -13.20
C GLY A 48 -27.09 -11.71 -14.02
N ASP A 49 -27.96 -12.45 -13.35
CA ASP A 49 -28.92 -13.40 -13.90
C ASP A 49 -30.28 -13.12 -13.29
N PHE A 50 -31.10 -12.38 -14.01
CA PHE A 50 -32.44 -11.98 -13.55
C PHE A 50 -33.50 -12.84 -14.22
N PHE A 51 -34.59 -13.08 -13.49
CA PHE A 51 -35.75 -13.78 -14.01
C PHE A 51 -36.50 -12.98 -15.07
N GLY A 52 -36.51 -11.66 -14.93
CA GLY A 52 -37.19 -10.74 -15.87
C GLY A 52 -36.34 -9.50 -16.16
N ALA A 53 -36.75 -8.76 -17.20
CA ALA A 53 -36.01 -7.58 -17.64
C ALA A 53 -35.79 -6.57 -16.51
N VAL A 54 -34.55 -6.13 -16.39
CA VAL A 54 -34.14 -5.16 -15.36
C VAL A 54 -34.59 -3.76 -15.77
N PRO A 55 -35.33 -3.03 -14.90
CA PRO A 55 -35.76 -1.68 -15.22
C PRO A 55 -34.55 -0.76 -15.47
N SER A 56 -34.72 0.22 -16.37
CA SER A 56 -33.68 1.20 -16.65
C SER A 56 -33.25 1.96 -15.40
N GLY A 57 -31.93 2.09 -15.20
CA GLY A 57 -31.36 2.76 -14.04
C GLY A 57 -31.11 1.85 -12.82
N PHE A 58 -31.51 0.58 -12.90
CA PHE A 58 -31.20 -0.41 -11.88
C PHE A 58 -30.06 -1.33 -12.34
N VAL A 59 -29.23 -1.73 -11.40
CA VAL A 59 -28.07 -2.61 -11.66
C VAL A 59 -28.06 -3.77 -10.67
N CYS A 60 -27.44 -4.86 -11.07
CA CYS A 60 -27.21 -6.01 -10.21
C CYS A 60 -26.43 -5.61 -8.95
N LEU A 61 -26.83 -6.16 -7.80
CA LEU A 61 -26.06 -6.03 -6.56
C LEU A 61 -24.80 -6.91 -6.63
N SER A 62 -23.79 -6.40 -7.27
CA SER A 62 -22.51 -7.08 -7.53
C SER A 62 -21.35 -6.13 -7.34
N THR A 63 -20.23 -6.65 -6.88
CA THR A 63 -18.98 -5.90 -6.81
C THR A 63 -18.51 -5.42 -8.19
N LEU A 64 -18.94 -6.08 -9.27
CA LEU A 64 -18.65 -5.65 -10.65
C LEU A 64 -19.33 -4.34 -11.03
N ASN A 65 -20.41 -3.97 -10.34
CA ASN A 65 -21.13 -2.70 -10.52
C ASN A 65 -20.63 -1.59 -9.57
N MET A 66 -19.73 -1.91 -8.67
CA MET A 66 -19.13 -0.90 -7.80
C MET A 66 -18.09 -0.08 -8.57
N ALA A 67 -18.01 1.20 -8.25
CA ALA A 67 -16.91 2.01 -8.75
C ALA A 67 -15.59 1.41 -8.30
N GLU A 68 -14.59 1.38 -9.20
CA GLU A 68 -13.26 0.96 -8.82
C GLU A 68 -12.69 1.88 -7.74
N PRO A 69 -11.98 1.33 -6.74
CA PRO A 69 -11.36 2.15 -5.72
C PRO A 69 -10.32 3.09 -6.36
N THR A 70 -10.30 4.33 -5.91
CA THR A 70 -9.31 5.32 -6.36
C THR A 70 -7.93 5.09 -5.75
N ILE A 71 -7.87 4.34 -4.66
CA ILE A 71 -6.64 3.94 -3.97
C ILE A 71 -6.68 2.43 -3.77
N GLY A 72 -5.58 1.77 -4.14
CA GLY A 72 -5.43 0.32 -4.02
C GLY A 72 -5.67 -0.42 -5.33
N PRO A 73 -5.79 -1.74 -5.28
CA PRO A 73 -5.94 -2.56 -6.49
C PRO A 73 -7.20 -2.23 -7.27
N ASN A 74 -7.03 -1.97 -8.55
CA ASN A 74 -8.09 -1.74 -9.53
C ASN A 74 -7.62 -2.23 -10.92
N SER A 75 -8.33 -1.90 -12.00
CA SER A 75 -7.96 -2.32 -13.36
C SER A 75 -6.62 -1.75 -13.83
N THR A 76 -6.15 -0.65 -13.26
CA THR A 76 -4.95 0.07 -13.68
C THR A 76 -3.82 0.08 -12.67
N SER A 77 -4.08 -0.27 -11.40
CA SER A 77 -3.08 -0.29 -10.35
C SER A 77 -3.23 -1.49 -9.42
N GLN A 78 -2.11 -2.00 -8.96
CA GLN A 78 -2.02 -3.12 -8.04
C GLN A 78 -1.40 -2.68 -6.71
N ALA A 79 -1.61 -3.45 -5.64
CA ALA A 79 -0.99 -3.17 -4.36
C ALA A 79 0.53 -3.12 -4.44
N THR A 80 1.13 -3.92 -5.33
CA THR A 80 2.57 -3.95 -5.59
C THR A 80 3.13 -2.70 -6.24
N ASP A 81 2.29 -1.81 -6.79
CA ASP A 81 2.71 -0.51 -7.32
C ASP A 81 2.97 0.53 -6.21
N TYR A 82 2.55 0.23 -4.98
CA TYR A 82 2.62 1.13 -3.82
C TYR A 82 3.34 0.54 -2.63
N PHE A 83 3.38 -0.78 -2.54
CA PHE A 83 4.06 -1.50 -1.47
C PHE A 83 4.66 -2.80 -1.99
N ASN A 84 5.95 -3.00 -1.71
CA ASN A 84 6.63 -4.25 -2.03
C ASN A 84 7.70 -4.56 -1.01
N THR A 85 8.02 -5.84 -0.87
CA THR A 85 9.01 -6.34 0.09
C THR A 85 10.13 -7.05 -0.66
N LEU A 86 11.38 -6.66 -0.38
CA LEU A 86 12.55 -7.33 -0.93
C LEU A 86 13.34 -8.06 0.16
N ILE A 87 13.94 -9.17 -0.25
CA ILE A 87 14.89 -9.94 0.56
C ILE A 87 16.20 -10.01 -0.23
N TYR A 88 17.29 -9.69 0.42
CA TYR A 88 18.61 -9.75 -0.22
C TYR A 88 19.71 -10.13 0.78
N THR A 89 20.86 -10.53 0.23
CA THR A 89 22.09 -10.74 0.99
C THR A 89 23.02 -9.56 0.79
N GLY A 90 23.53 -8.99 1.86
CA GLY A 90 24.55 -7.95 1.83
C GLY A 90 25.82 -8.43 1.12
N ASN A 91 26.51 -7.55 0.44
CA ASN A 91 27.78 -7.88 -0.25
C ASN A 91 28.94 -6.98 0.14
N GLY A 92 28.71 -6.06 1.04
CA GLY A 92 29.77 -5.23 1.54
C GLY A 92 30.32 -4.18 0.57
N THR A 93 29.70 -3.95 -0.55
CA THR A 93 30.22 -3.00 -1.56
C THR A 93 29.53 -1.66 -1.49
N ASP A 94 30.25 -0.64 -1.93
CA ASP A 94 29.72 0.70 -2.11
C ASP A 94 28.75 0.78 -3.28
N ASP A 95 27.88 1.78 -3.26
CA ASP A 95 26.97 2.12 -4.35
C ASP A 95 26.17 0.93 -4.88
N ARG A 96 25.77 0.05 -3.97
CA ARG A 96 25.03 -1.14 -4.34
C ARG A 96 23.58 -0.82 -4.62
N ALA A 97 23.18 -0.93 -5.88
CA ALA A 97 21.78 -0.86 -6.27
C ALA A 97 21.00 -2.12 -5.86
N ILE A 98 19.85 -1.94 -5.26
CA ILE A 98 18.82 -2.95 -4.99
C ILE A 98 17.61 -2.58 -5.84
N THR A 99 17.29 -3.42 -6.82
CA THR A 99 16.26 -3.18 -7.83
C THR A 99 15.16 -4.25 -7.78
N GLY A 100 14.09 -4.05 -8.54
CA GLY A 100 12.98 -5.00 -8.65
C GLY A 100 11.79 -4.65 -7.77
N LEU A 101 11.69 -3.39 -7.32
CA LEU A 101 10.49 -2.91 -6.64
C LEU A 101 9.33 -2.62 -7.59
N GLY A 102 9.63 -2.15 -8.81
CA GLY A 102 8.65 -1.65 -9.77
C GLY A 102 8.24 -0.21 -9.52
N PHE A 103 8.79 0.45 -8.51
CA PHE A 103 8.53 1.85 -8.19
C PHE A 103 9.67 2.47 -7.40
N LYS A 104 9.72 3.80 -7.40
CA LYS A 104 10.59 4.58 -6.51
C LYS A 104 9.96 4.60 -5.11
N PRO A 105 10.63 4.05 -4.08
CA PRO A 105 10.11 4.11 -2.73
C PRO A 105 10.29 5.50 -2.12
N ASP A 106 9.38 5.85 -1.22
CA ASP A 106 9.47 7.06 -0.40
C ASP A 106 9.76 6.74 1.06
N TRP A 107 9.52 5.51 1.47
CA TRP A 107 9.84 5.01 2.79
C TRP A 107 10.31 3.56 2.72
N CYS A 108 11.44 3.27 3.38
CA CYS A 108 12.03 1.96 3.50
C CYS A 108 12.27 1.59 4.97
N TRP A 109 11.84 0.40 5.35
CA TRP A 109 12.05 -0.18 6.67
C TRP A 109 12.93 -1.41 6.55
N PHE A 110 14.17 -1.32 7.02
CA PHE A 110 15.17 -2.39 6.95
C PHE A 110 15.22 -3.20 8.23
N LYS A 111 15.45 -4.51 8.08
CA LYS A 111 15.75 -5.42 9.18
C LYS A 111 16.77 -6.46 8.77
N LYS A 112 17.87 -6.54 9.52
CA LYS A 112 18.83 -7.64 9.42
C LYS A 112 18.18 -8.93 9.93
N ARG A 113 18.18 -9.98 9.11
CA ARG A 113 17.59 -11.28 9.43
C ARG A 113 18.59 -12.26 10.05
N SER A 114 19.87 -12.14 9.66
CA SER A 114 20.95 -13.05 10.07
C SER A 114 21.62 -12.67 11.40
N GLY A 115 21.16 -11.63 12.09
CA GLY A 115 21.77 -11.18 13.35
C GLY A 115 20.95 -10.15 14.10
N ASN A 116 21.44 -9.80 15.28
CA ASN A 116 20.83 -8.80 16.13
C ASN A 116 21.28 -7.41 15.68
N MET A 117 20.36 -6.61 15.17
CA MET A 117 20.57 -5.23 14.76
C MET A 117 19.25 -4.45 14.87
N SER A 118 19.34 -3.18 15.21
CA SER A 118 18.19 -2.28 15.24
C SER A 118 17.50 -2.21 13.89
N HIS A 119 16.19 -1.96 13.91
CA HIS A 119 15.43 -1.65 12.71
C HIS A 119 15.81 -0.27 12.21
N TYR A 120 15.98 -0.12 10.91
CA TYR A 120 16.42 1.12 10.29
C TYR A 120 15.37 1.64 9.32
N LEU A 121 14.93 2.87 9.57
CA LEU A 121 13.86 3.53 8.84
C LEU A 121 14.43 4.74 8.10
N VAL A 122 14.23 4.80 6.80
CA VAL A 122 14.62 5.95 5.96
C VAL A 122 13.42 6.40 5.14
N ASP A 123 13.32 7.70 4.90
CA ASP A 123 12.29 8.30 4.05
C ASP A 123 12.83 9.44 3.21
N SER A 124 12.15 9.67 2.08
CA SER A 124 12.54 10.70 1.11
C SER A 124 12.23 12.12 1.58
N ALA A 125 11.32 12.29 2.55
CA ALA A 125 10.92 13.61 3.04
C ALA A 125 11.99 14.28 3.89
N ARG A 126 12.80 13.51 4.64
CA ARG A 126 13.92 14.04 5.43
C ARG A 126 15.14 14.40 4.58
N GLY A 127 15.11 14.00 3.31
CA GLY A 127 16.16 14.33 2.34
C GLY A 127 17.45 13.53 2.52
N THR A 128 18.39 13.81 1.65
CA THR A 128 19.71 13.14 1.57
C THR A 128 20.82 13.97 2.20
N SER A 129 20.53 15.03 2.96
CA SER A 129 21.58 15.87 3.51
C SER A 129 22.21 15.23 4.73
N ASN A 130 23.49 14.94 4.61
CA ASN A 130 24.37 14.76 5.75
C ASN A 130 25.11 16.06 6.06
N ASP A 131 25.48 16.26 7.30
CA ASP A 131 26.23 17.43 7.74
C ASP A 131 27.64 17.52 7.14
N ASN A 132 28.09 16.46 6.42
CA ASN A 132 29.43 16.32 5.86
C ASN A 132 29.48 16.27 4.32
N GLY A 133 28.39 16.49 3.60
CA GLY A 133 28.38 16.50 2.13
C GLY A 133 28.55 15.15 1.44
N THR A 134 28.50 14.02 2.15
CA THR A 134 28.68 12.66 1.59
C THR A 134 27.38 11.98 1.13
N GLY A 135 26.23 12.65 1.22
CA GLY A 135 25.01 12.24 0.53
C GLY A 135 24.27 11.02 1.10
N THR A 136 24.46 10.65 2.36
CA THR A 136 23.71 9.53 2.96
C THR A 136 22.44 10.01 3.66
N VAL A 137 21.33 9.30 3.42
CA VAL A 137 20.03 9.58 4.07
C VAL A 137 20.11 9.23 5.55
N GLY A 138 19.70 10.17 6.40
CA GLY A 138 19.55 9.91 7.83
C GLY A 138 18.45 8.89 8.10
N GLY A 139 18.63 8.04 9.10
CA GLY A 139 17.66 7.02 9.48
C GLY A 139 17.30 7.05 10.95
N LEU A 140 16.10 6.56 11.24
CA LEU A 140 15.59 6.37 12.59
C LEU A 140 15.63 4.90 13.00
N ASN A 141 15.79 4.63 14.28
CA ASN A 141 15.63 3.29 14.84
C ASN A 141 14.23 3.14 15.45
N SER A 142 13.39 2.24 14.90
CA SER A 142 12.03 2.05 15.41
C SER A 142 11.97 1.37 16.79
N ASN A 143 13.06 0.76 17.21
CA ASN A 143 13.16 0.01 18.46
C ASN A 143 14.09 0.68 19.50
N ALA A 144 14.42 1.95 19.31
CA ALA A 144 15.27 2.73 20.21
C ALA A 144 14.81 4.19 20.30
N THR A 145 15.20 4.88 21.36
CA THR A 145 14.89 6.30 21.61
C THR A 145 16.02 7.24 21.18
N GLU A 146 16.95 6.73 20.42
CA GLU A 146 18.09 7.49 19.91
C GLU A 146 17.61 8.56 18.92
N THR A 147 18.38 9.64 18.85
CA THR A 147 18.19 10.66 17.82
C THR A 147 18.42 10.07 16.43
N GLU A 148 18.05 10.78 15.40
CA GLU A 148 18.30 10.41 14.01
C GLU A 148 19.78 10.06 13.80
N VAL A 149 20.01 8.87 13.27
CA VAL A 149 21.36 8.39 12.96
C VAL A 149 21.75 8.89 11.58
N ARG A 150 22.56 9.92 11.56
CA ARG A 150 23.22 10.41 10.34
C ARG A 150 24.64 9.88 10.35
N THR A 151 24.89 8.80 9.64
CA THR A 151 26.22 8.22 9.59
C THR A 151 26.91 8.61 8.28
N SER A 152 28.10 9.19 8.40
CA SER A 152 29.07 9.29 7.29
C SER A 152 29.54 7.91 6.80
N ASP A 153 29.14 6.85 7.48
CA ASP A 153 29.81 5.55 7.39
C ASP A 153 28.85 4.46 6.88
N GLY A 154 28.44 4.58 5.64
CA GLY A 154 27.63 3.56 4.99
C GLY A 154 26.18 3.57 5.48
N GLY A 155 25.28 3.30 4.62
CA GLY A 155 23.86 3.32 4.93
C GLY A 155 23.05 3.37 3.66
N PHE A 156 22.11 4.26 3.64
CA PHE A 156 21.23 4.46 2.51
C PHE A 156 21.71 5.67 1.69
N ALA A 157 21.92 5.52 0.38
CA ALA A 157 22.43 6.57 -0.49
C ALA A 157 21.34 7.30 -1.26
N SER A 158 20.44 6.57 -1.92
CA SER A 158 19.40 7.18 -2.76
C SER A 158 18.17 6.31 -2.90
N PHE A 159 17.06 6.99 -3.17
CA PHE A 159 15.81 6.39 -3.65
C PHE A 159 15.81 6.44 -5.18
N ASP A 160 15.75 5.29 -5.83
CA ASP A 160 15.86 5.14 -7.28
C ASP A 160 14.53 4.71 -7.89
N ASP A 161 14.36 4.87 -9.21
CA ASP A 161 13.07 4.64 -9.88
C ASP A 161 12.52 3.21 -9.75
N ASP A 162 13.38 2.22 -9.53
CA ASP A 162 13.01 0.80 -9.36
C ASP A 162 13.57 0.21 -8.05
N GLY A 163 13.82 1.03 -7.05
CA GLY A 163 14.40 0.57 -5.81
C GLY A 163 15.22 1.63 -5.08
N PHE A 164 16.41 1.26 -4.64
CA PHE A 164 17.28 2.16 -3.89
C PHE A 164 18.75 1.74 -4.01
N THR A 165 19.64 2.69 -3.74
CA THR A 165 21.08 2.43 -3.64
C THR A 165 21.52 2.48 -2.18
N LEU A 166 22.29 1.50 -1.78
CA LEU A 166 22.94 1.44 -0.48
C LEU A 166 24.26 2.19 -0.54
N GLY A 167 24.50 2.97 0.49
CA GLY A 167 25.64 3.90 0.50
C GLY A 167 26.96 3.23 0.75
N GLN A 168 27.94 4.07 0.82
CA GLN A 168 29.36 3.75 0.86
C GLN A 168 29.77 2.99 2.12
N ALA A 169 30.60 1.95 1.95
CA ALA A 169 31.38 1.41 3.05
C ALA A 169 32.44 2.45 3.46
N PRO A 170 32.69 2.66 4.76
CA PRO A 170 33.69 3.62 5.16
C PRO A 170 35.07 3.20 4.68
N PRO A 171 35.93 4.17 4.37
CA PRO A 171 37.33 3.89 4.12
C PRO A 171 37.94 3.20 5.35
N GLN A 172 38.70 2.15 5.13
CA GLN A 172 39.32 1.31 6.15
C GLN A 172 40.01 2.12 7.26
N GLY A 173 39.47 2.06 8.47
CA GLY A 173 40.05 2.77 9.60
C GLY A 173 39.15 2.86 10.86
N GLY A 174 38.80 1.75 11.46
CA GLY A 174 38.76 1.69 12.91
C GLY A 174 37.47 2.06 13.66
N TYR A 175 36.33 2.34 13.01
CA TYR A 175 35.06 2.51 13.73
C TYR A 175 34.05 1.44 13.34
N PRO A 176 33.26 0.93 14.30
CA PRO A 176 32.20 -0.03 13.98
C PRO A 176 31.16 0.64 13.07
N GLN A 177 30.98 0.05 11.92
CA GLN A 177 30.21 0.50 10.78
C GLN A 177 28.70 0.30 11.01
N ALA A 178 28.14 0.98 12.00
CA ALA A 178 26.78 0.77 12.43
C ALA A 178 25.74 1.00 11.31
N GLY A 179 26.00 1.90 10.38
CA GLY A 179 25.14 2.13 9.23
C GLY A 179 25.12 0.95 8.26
N TYR A 180 26.29 0.47 7.92
CA TYR A 180 26.52 -0.63 7.01
C TYR A 180 26.00 -1.98 7.52
N GLU A 181 26.19 -2.27 8.80
CA GLU A 181 25.66 -3.46 9.47
C GLU A 181 24.14 -3.53 9.42
N ARG A 182 23.46 -2.40 9.28
CA ARG A 182 22.01 -2.33 9.27
C ARG A 182 21.38 -2.76 7.95
N ASN A 183 22.10 -2.63 6.84
CA ASN A 183 21.52 -2.84 5.51
C ASN A 183 22.42 -3.54 4.48
N ASN A 184 23.77 -3.58 4.60
CA ASN A 184 24.63 -4.15 3.55
C ASN A 184 25.87 -4.92 4.03
N ALA A 185 25.96 -5.37 5.28
CA ALA A 185 27.10 -6.17 5.73
C ALA A 185 27.26 -7.45 4.90
N ASP A 186 28.49 -7.74 4.50
CA ASP A 186 28.81 -8.89 3.65
C ASP A 186 28.33 -10.21 4.26
N GLY A 187 27.67 -11.04 3.44
CA GLY A 187 27.10 -12.32 3.83
C GLY A 187 25.86 -12.23 4.74
N SER A 188 25.48 -11.05 5.24
CA SER A 188 24.29 -10.88 6.06
C SER A 188 23.03 -10.82 5.23
N THR A 189 21.92 -11.37 5.75
CA THR A 189 20.62 -11.34 5.05
C THR A 189 19.69 -10.28 5.63
N TYR A 190 18.96 -9.65 4.74
CA TYR A 190 18.07 -8.54 5.06
C TYR A 190 16.67 -8.74 4.49
N VAL A 191 15.71 -8.09 5.10
CA VAL A 191 14.39 -7.81 4.54
C VAL A 191 14.19 -6.30 4.56
N VAL A 192 13.55 -5.78 3.54
CA VAL A 192 13.14 -4.39 3.47
C VAL A 192 11.70 -4.29 2.99
N TRP A 193 10.90 -3.56 3.72
CA TRP A 193 9.55 -3.18 3.34
C TRP A 193 9.59 -1.78 2.77
N ASN A 194 8.96 -1.58 1.62
CA ASN A 194 9.06 -0.37 0.85
C ASN A 194 7.66 0.17 0.52
N TRP A 195 7.47 1.45 0.73
CA TRP A 195 6.23 2.15 0.42
C TRP A 195 6.50 3.27 -0.57
N LYS A 196 5.62 3.39 -1.56
CA LYS A 196 5.48 4.56 -2.39
C LYS A 196 4.47 5.50 -1.75
N ALA A 197 4.87 6.75 -1.54
CA ALA A 197 4.03 7.78 -0.97
C ALA A 197 3.97 9.01 -1.90
N ASN A 198 4.10 10.20 -1.39
CA ASN A 198 3.89 11.43 -2.15
C ASN A 198 5.18 12.02 -2.79
N GLY A 199 6.08 11.17 -3.27
CA GLY A 199 7.27 11.63 -4.00
C GLY A 199 8.28 12.40 -3.15
N GLY A 200 8.33 12.16 -1.86
CA GLY A 200 9.27 12.81 -0.94
C GLY A 200 8.98 14.28 -0.65
N THR A 201 7.84 14.80 -1.11
CA THR A 201 7.41 16.14 -0.77
C THR A 201 6.59 16.08 0.52
N ALA A 202 7.10 16.68 1.58
CA ALA A 202 6.27 16.94 2.75
C ALA A 202 5.10 17.82 2.31
N THR A 203 3.87 17.31 2.42
CA THR A 203 2.67 18.06 2.04
C THR A 203 2.35 19.16 3.03
N ALA A 204 2.97 19.10 4.20
CA ALA A 204 2.81 20.12 5.21
C ALA A 204 3.92 20.11 6.25
N THR A 205 4.26 21.26 6.76
CA THR A 205 5.07 21.43 7.96
C THR A 205 4.14 21.79 9.09
N ILE A 206 4.02 20.90 10.08
CA ILE A 206 3.27 21.17 11.29
C ILE A 206 4.22 21.77 12.30
N SER A 207 3.97 23.02 12.67
CA SER A 207 4.65 23.62 13.81
C SER A 207 3.83 23.32 15.07
N GLU A 208 4.41 22.63 16.02
CA GLU A 208 3.79 22.46 17.34
C GLU A 208 3.67 23.81 18.04
N SER A 209 2.48 24.16 18.49
CA SER A 209 2.25 25.29 19.38
C SER A 209 1.33 24.84 20.52
N GLY A 210 1.89 24.75 21.72
CA GLY A 210 1.15 24.28 22.91
C GLY A 210 0.78 22.81 22.85
N ASP A 211 -0.34 22.43 23.44
CA ASP A 211 -0.82 21.03 23.53
C ASP A 211 -1.55 20.56 22.25
N ASN A 212 -1.53 21.34 21.18
CA ASN A 212 -2.20 21.02 19.93
C ASN A 212 -1.19 21.03 18.78
N PRO A 213 -1.01 19.91 18.07
CA PRO A 213 -0.26 19.93 16.84
C PRO A 213 -0.98 20.90 15.88
N ALA A 214 -0.23 21.81 15.27
CA ALA A 214 -0.81 22.73 14.31
C ALA A 214 -1.44 21.91 13.17
N ALA A 215 -2.70 22.18 12.90
CA ALA A 215 -3.36 21.58 11.75
C ALA A 215 -2.65 22.04 10.45
N VAL A 216 -2.51 21.14 9.56
CA VAL A 216 -1.96 21.33 8.22
C VAL A 216 -3.01 21.99 7.33
#